data_c87ff5760731f913e372110fa784a6ee
#
_entry.id   c87ff5760731f913e372110fa784a6ee
#
_cell.length_a   1.000
_cell.length_b   1.000
_cell.length_c   1.000
_cell.angle_alpha   90.00
_cell.angle_beta   90.00
_cell.angle_gamma   90.00
#
_symmetry.space_group_name_H-M   'P 1'
#
loop_
_entity.id
_entity.type
_entity.pdbx_description
1 polymer ?
#
loop_
_entity_poly.entity_id
_entity_poly.type
_entity_poly.pdbx_seq_one_letter_code
_entity_poly.pdbx_strand_id
1 'polypeptide(L)'
;FKLPNNKLLNYSNLINNGIISFKDTLLHSVDIIVNDIYKNESKLSFKIKSTNNPFLKKCTLPEDTFNKMFHYDAINKFTTNDIKIEMPAYSIYEDIMFKYQITNSVKDTYGNIYSIHNENTPVHLKYTLEIKADIADSLKSKTYIASKDLSGNYWYHGGKWEKNRIKTKVREFGDFCIVADTINPEIKGVNIFPGKKINKQTSIKLTIKDKHSGIKSFRGEIDGKWILMDYDYKESVLRYDIENDLKKGKHTFKLNVTDNVGNESNYNSTFIY
;
A
#
# COMPACT_ATOMS: atom_id res chain seq x y z
N PHE A 1 3.41 -3.10 25.54
CA PHE A 1 3.90 -4.46 25.86
C PHE A 1 4.42 -5.14 24.59
N LYS A 2 5.20 -6.20 24.76
CA LYS A 2 5.74 -6.94 23.62
C LYS A 2 4.74 -7.97 23.13
N LEU A 3 4.34 -7.85 21.86
CA LEU A 3 3.44 -8.83 21.23
C LEU A 3 4.14 -10.19 21.04
N PRO A 4 3.40 -11.33 21.09
CA PRO A 4 3.97 -12.68 21.06
C PRO A 4 4.92 -12.95 19.89
N ASN A 5 4.57 -12.50 18.68
CA ASN A 5 5.39 -12.70 17.47
C ASN A 5 6.41 -11.56 17.22
N ASN A 6 6.60 -10.64 18.16
CA ASN A 6 7.59 -9.58 18.01
C ASN A 6 8.98 -10.07 18.44
N LYS A 7 9.89 -10.21 17.46
CA LYS A 7 11.26 -10.71 17.65
C LYS A 7 12.33 -9.59 17.66
N LEU A 8 11.92 -8.33 17.76
CA LEU A 8 12.86 -7.21 17.79
C LEU A 8 13.75 -7.28 19.02
N LEU A 9 15.07 -7.09 18.82
CA LEU A 9 16.08 -7.16 19.88
C LEU A 9 16.14 -5.91 20.77
N ASN A 10 15.41 -4.85 20.40
CA ASN A 10 15.35 -3.61 21.17
C ASN A 10 14.48 -3.68 22.44
N TYR A 11 13.84 -4.81 22.69
CA TYR A 11 13.12 -5.07 23.93
C TYR A 11 14.06 -5.76 24.94
N SER A 12 14.83 -4.98 25.68
CA SER A 12 15.66 -5.45 26.79
C SER A 12 15.01 -5.10 28.13
N ASN A 13 15.35 -5.86 29.18
CA ASN A 13 14.88 -5.63 30.55
C ASN A 13 13.35 -5.51 30.71
N LEU A 14 12.63 -6.31 29.93
CA LEU A 14 11.17 -6.28 29.92
C LEU A 14 10.62 -7.01 31.16
N ILE A 15 10.02 -6.27 32.09
CA ILE A 15 9.36 -6.81 33.29
C ILE A 15 7.86 -6.92 33.01
N ASN A 16 7.27 -8.07 33.34
CA ASN A 16 5.84 -8.35 33.19
C ASN A 16 5.29 -7.97 31.80
N ASN A 17 6.08 -8.25 30.76
CA ASN A 17 5.77 -7.93 29.36
C ASN A 17 5.45 -6.45 29.09
N GLY A 18 5.96 -5.54 29.93
CA GLY A 18 5.69 -4.10 29.85
C GLY A 18 4.34 -3.67 30.42
N ILE A 19 3.61 -4.58 31.09
CA ILE A 19 2.34 -4.27 31.72
C ILE A 19 2.58 -3.88 33.17
N ILE A 20 2.15 -2.68 33.53
CA ILE A 20 2.21 -2.15 34.91
C ILE A 20 0.82 -2.17 35.50
N SER A 21 0.68 -2.78 36.68
CA SER A 21 -0.59 -2.84 37.40
C SER A 21 -0.51 -2.04 38.71
N PHE A 22 -1.33 -1.00 38.82
CA PHE A 22 -1.46 -0.19 40.04
C PHE A 22 -2.62 -0.73 40.87
N LYS A 23 -2.31 -1.48 41.95
CA LYS A 23 -3.31 -2.13 42.82
C LYS A 23 -3.57 -1.36 44.12
N ASP A 24 -2.80 -0.32 44.38
CA ASP A 24 -2.97 0.54 45.55
C ASP A 24 -3.68 1.87 45.17
N THR A 25 -3.94 2.68 46.17
CA THR A 25 -4.59 4.01 46.01
C THR A 25 -3.58 5.16 46.05
N LEU A 26 -2.30 4.86 45.96
CA LEU A 26 -1.24 5.87 46.01
C LEU A 26 -1.14 6.62 44.68
N LEU A 27 -0.50 7.76 44.73
CA LEU A 27 -0.18 8.55 43.54
C LEU A 27 1.17 8.14 42.99
N HIS A 28 1.17 7.55 41.77
CA HIS A 28 2.36 7.11 41.08
C HIS A 28 2.80 8.12 40.04
N SER A 29 4.10 8.37 39.92
CA SER A 29 4.69 9.13 38.83
C SER A 29 5.19 8.18 37.74
N VAL A 30 4.85 8.48 36.49
CA VAL A 30 5.31 7.75 35.32
C VAL A 30 6.11 8.68 34.42
N ASP A 31 7.33 8.30 34.11
CA ASP A 31 8.22 8.99 33.19
C ASP A 31 8.43 8.13 31.95
N ILE A 32 8.12 8.67 30.78
CA ILE A 32 8.46 8.09 29.49
C ILE A 32 9.62 8.89 28.92
N ILE A 33 10.75 8.21 28.72
CA ILE A 33 11.99 8.82 28.22
C ILE A 33 12.34 8.22 26.88
N VAL A 34 12.58 9.05 25.88
CA VAL A 34 12.99 8.66 24.54
C VAL A 34 14.30 9.36 24.20
N ASN A 35 15.29 8.58 23.82
CA ASN A 35 16.60 9.08 23.38
C ASN A 35 16.84 8.75 21.92
N ASP A 36 17.40 9.69 21.16
CA ASP A 36 17.91 9.42 19.82
C ASP A 36 19.32 8.78 19.87
N ILE A 37 19.90 8.47 18.71
CA ILE A 37 21.25 7.89 18.58
C ILE A 37 22.35 8.82 19.11
N TYR A 38 22.09 10.14 19.15
CA TYR A 38 22.99 11.16 19.67
C TYR A 38 22.76 11.46 21.16
N LYS A 39 21.89 10.67 21.82
CA LYS A 39 21.51 10.82 23.24
C LYS A 39 20.73 12.12 23.56
N ASN A 40 20.14 12.77 22.55
CA ASN A 40 19.17 13.82 22.83
C ASN A 40 17.94 13.19 23.47
N GLU A 41 17.52 13.73 24.61
CA GLU A 41 16.44 13.19 25.43
C GLU A 41 15.16 13.99 25.28
N SER A 42 14.04 13.28 25.12
CA SER A 42 12.69 13.81 25.28
C SER A 42 12.00 13.07 26.41
N LYS A 43 11.38 13.79 27.33
CA LYS A 43 10.73 13.24 28.52
C LYS A 43 9.26 13.67 28.60
N LEU A 44 8.36 12.71 28.82
CA LEU A 44 6.96 12.93 29.19
C LEU A 44 6.74 12.42 30.61
N SER A 45 6.27 13.27 31.50
CA SER A 45 5.97 12.92 32.88
C SER A 45 4.48 13.14 33.19
N PHE A 46 3.85 12.18 33.83
CA PHE A 46 2.46 12.30 34.29
C PHE A 46 2.23 11.48 35.56
N LYS A 47 1.10 11.74 36.24
CA LYS A 47 0.73 11.05 37.48
C LYS A 47 -0.48 10.18 37.26
N ILE A 48 -0.46 8.98 37.84
CA ILE A 48 -1.55 8.01 37.82
C ILE A 48 -1.97 7.69 39.25
N LYS A 49 -3.27 7.62 39.48
CA LYS A 49 -3.83 7.13 40.73
C LYS A 49 -4.91 6.11 40.44
N SER A 50 -4.81 4.94 41.05
CA SER A 50 -5.87 3.94 41.03
C SER A 50 -7.03 4.39 41.95
N THR A 51 -8.25 4.17 41.54
CA THR A 51 -9.44 4.48 42.37
C THR A 51 -10.42 3.29 42.34
N ASN A 52 -10.92 2.93 43.49
CA ASN A 52 -11.97 1.93 43.64
C ASN A 52 -13.38 2.58 43.50
N ASN A 53 -13.55 3.46 42.50
CA ASN A 53 -14.85 4.08 42.28
C ASN A 53 -15.86 3.03 41.75
N PRO A 54 -16.88 2.62 42.53
CA PRO A 54 -17.89 1.63 42.11
C PRO A 54 -18.81 2.16 40.98
N PHE A 55 -18.80 3.47 40.72
CA PHE A 55 -19.54 4.11 39.62
C PHE A 55 -18.76 4.15 38.29
N LEU A 56 -17.47 3.82 38.29
CA LEU A 56 -16.83 3.50 37.05
C LEU A 56 -17.38 2.17 36.56
N LYS A 57 -18.41 2.26 35.69
CA LYS A 57 -18.91 1.09 34.96
C LYS A 57 -17.68 0.32 34.47
N LYS A 58 -17.59 -0.96 34.89
CA LYS A 58 -16.72 -1.92 34.23
C LYS A 58 -16.93 -1.63 32.76
N CYS A 59 -15.89 -1.20 32.08
CA CYS A 59 -15.95 -1.02 30.63
C CYS A 59 -16.19 -2.43 30.08
N THR A 60 -17.45 -2.82 30.05
CA THR A 60 -17.86 -3.93 29.20
C THR A 60 -17.61 -3.38 27.81
N LEU A 61 -16.49 -3.76 27.24
CA LEU A 61 -16.34 -3.71 25.80
C LEU A 61 -17.65 -4.28 25.28
N PRO A 62 -18.38 -3.59 24.39
CA PRO A 62 -19.55 -4.17 23.75
C PRO A 62 -19.08 -5.56 23.32
N GLU A 63 -19.94 -6.57 23.48
CA GLU A 63 -19.64 -7.91 22.92
C GLU A 63 -19.38 -7.67 21.44
N ASP A 64 -18.12 -7.48 21.14
CA ASP A 64 -17.64 -7.23 19.79
C ASP A 64 -17.85 -8.55 19.07
N THR A 65 -18.97 -8.64 18.35
CA THR A 65 -19.24 -9.78 17.49
C THR A 65 -18.09 -9.91 16.51
N PHE A 66 -17.30 -10.95 16.66
CA PHE A 66 -16.24 -11.32 15.72
C PHE A 66 -16.67 -12.53 14.90
N ASN A 67 -16.13 -12.65 13.70
CA ASN A 67 -16.49 -13.75 12.81
C ASN A 67 -15.67 -15.00 13.09
N LYS A 68 -14.41 -14.85 13.52
CA LYS A 68 -13.49 -15.97 13.78
C LYS A 68 -12.29 -15.53 14.61
N MET A 69 -11.79 -16.43 15.48
CA MET A 69 -10.47 -16.25 16.09
C MET A 69 -9.38 -16.60 15.08
N PHE A 70 -8.43 -15.70 14.85
CA PHE A 70 -7.21 -15.96 14.13
C PHE A 70 -6.05 -16.06 15.10
N HIS A 71 -5.27 -17.13 15.00
CA HIS A 71 -4.10 -17.39 15.84
C HIS A 71 -2.82 -16.98 15.14
N TYR A 72 -1.93 -16.30 15.85
CA TYR A 72 -0.71 -15.74 15.26
C TYR A 72 0.25 -16.83 14.76
N ASP A 73 0.28 -18.00 15.41
CA ASP A 73 1.19 -19.12 15.15
C ASP A 73 0.58 -20.22 14.25
N ALA A 74 -0.64 -20.03 13.75
CA ALA A 74 -1.34 -20.99 12.91
C ALA A 74 -1.70 -20.43 11.53
N ILE A 75 -1.96 -21.33 10.59
CA ILE A 75 -2.57 -20.98 9.30
C ILE A 75 -4.04 -20.65 9.55
N ASN A 76 -4.42 -19.42 9.22
CA ASN A 76 -5.79 -18.96 9.35
C ASN A 76 -6.50 -18.94 8.01
N LYS A 77 -7.71 -19.50 7.97
CA LYS A 77 -8.57 -19.51 6.79
C LYS A 77 -9.94 -18.94 7.12
N PHE A 78 -10.43 -18.07 6.26
CA PHE A 78 -11.79 -17.54 6.35
C PHE A 78 -12.43 -17.57 4.97
N THR A 79 -13.64 -18.12 4.87
CA THR A 79 -14.32 -18.30 3.57
C THR A 79 -15.77 -17.95 3.73
N THR A 80 -16.26 -17.11 2.83
CA THR A 80 -17.67 -16.84 2.60
C THR A 80 -18.03 -17.18 1.15
N ASN A 81 -19.26 -16.89 0.74
CA ASN A 81 -19.64 -17.02 -0.67
C ASN A 81 -18.77 -16.09 -1.57
N ASP A 82 -18.43 -14.90 -1.08
CA ASP A 82 -17.83 -13.83 -1.87
C ASP A 82 -16.31 -13.78 -1.74
N ILE A 83 -15.76 -14.03 -0.56
CA ILE A 83 -14.31 -13.94 -0.33
C ILE A 83 -13.73 -15.25 0.21
N LYS A 84 -12.42 -15.43 -0.07
CA LYS A 84 -11.57 -16.40 0.62
C LYS A 84 -10.30 -15.71 1.08
N ILE A 85 -9.92 -15.98 2.32
CA ILE A 85 -8.68 -15.54 2.94
C ILE A 85 -7.91 -16.76 3.39
N GLU A 86 -6.63 -16.82 3.03
CA GLU A 86 -5.68 -17.78 3.57
C GLU A 86 -4.43 -17.04 4.03
N MET A 87 -4.22 -17.04 5.34
CA MET A 87 -3.17 -16.32 6.02
C MET A 87 -2.17 -17.33 6.61
N PRO A 88 -0.89 -17.29 6.21
CA PRO A 88 0.15 -18.14 6.78
C PRO A 88 0.32 -17.92 8.29
N ALA A 89 0.86 -18.94 8.97
CA ALA A 89 1.30 -18.76 10.35
C ALA A 89 2.30 -17.60 10.46
N TYR A 90 2.29 -16.91 11.57
CA TYR A 90 3.14 -15.75 11.87
C TYR A 90 2.88 -14.51 11.00
N SER A 91 1.72 -14.46 10.31
CA SER A 91 1.32 -13.27 9.54
C SER A 91 0.82 -12.12 10.40
N ILE A 92 0.42 -12.39 11.63
CA ILE A 92 -0.01 -11.41 12.64
C ILE A 92 0.84 -11.54 13.89
N TYR A 93 0.82 -10.53 14.75
CA TYR A 93 1.73 -10.47 15.90
C TYR A 93 1.16 -11.09 17.18
N GLU A 94 -0.15 -11.21 17.27
CA GLU A 94 -0.91 -11.81 18.38
C GLU A 94 -2.21 -12.42 17.86
N ASP A 95 -2.91 -13.16 18.69
CA ASP A 95 -4.24 -13.68 18.38
C ASP A 95 -5.21 -12.51 18.24
N ILE A 96 -6.04 -12.55 17.21
CA ILE A 96 -7.02 -11.49 16.93
C ILE A 96 -8.44 -12.05 16.81
N MET A 97 -9.40 -11.31 17.31
CA MET A 97 -10.83 -11.52 17.05
C MET A 97 -11.15 -10.93 15.67
N PHE A 98 -10.95 -11.75 14.64
CA PHE A 98 -11.10 -11.36 13.25
C PHE A 98 -12.53 -10.94 12.92
N LYS A 99 -12.68 -9.78 12.29
CA LYS A 99 -13.96 -9.21 11.85
C LYS A 99 -14.03 -9.15 10.32
N TYR A 100 -15.24 -9.31 9.83
CA TYR A 100 -15.54 -9.20 8.41
C TYR A 100 -16.91 -8.55 8.24
N GLN A 101 -16.97 -7.57 7.37
CA GLN A 101 -18.21 -6.88 7.02
C GLN A 101 -18.30 -6.67 5.51
N ILE A 102 -19.51 -6.56 5.01
CA ILE A 102 -19.79 -6.23 3.62
C ILE A 102 -20.50 -4.89 3.58
N THR A 103 -20.02 -3.99 2.76
CA THR A 103 -20.66 -2.73 2.41
C THR A 103 -21.06 -2.77 0.94
N ASN A 104 -22.24 -2.27 0.62
CA ASN A 104 -22.71 -2.22 -0.77
C ASN A 104 -21.72 -1.52 -1.67
N SER A 105 -21.74 -1.90 -2.95
CA SER A 105 -20.96 -1.27 -4.00
C SER A 105 -21.18 0.25 -4.04
N VAL A 106 -20.10 0.97 -4.31
CA VAL A 106 -20.14 2.41 -4.61
C VAL A 106 -19.79 2.63 -6.07
N LYS A 107 -19.94 3.86 -6.54
CA LYS A 107 -19.51 4.23 -7.89
C LYS A 107 -18.04 3.77 -8.10
N ASP A 108 -17.76 3.27 -9.30
CA ASP A 108 -16.44 2.82 -9.76
C ASP A 108 -15.95 1.49 -9.16
N THR A 109 -16.79 0.76 -8.37
CA THR A 109 -16.48 -0.59 -7.90
C THR A 109 -17.28 -1.67 -8.62
N TYR A 110 -16.67 -2.83 -8.82
CA TYR A 110 -17.29 -4.04 -9.39
C TYR A 110 -17.58 -5.04 -8.28
N GLY A 111 -18.80 -4.97 -7.75
CA GLY A 111 -19.23 -5.72 -6.57
C GLY A 111 -19.06 -4.93 -5.27
N ASN A 112 -19.27 -5.60 -4.15
CA ASN A 112 -19.27 -5.01 -2.82
C ASN A 112 -17.87 -4.58 -2.37
N ILE A 113 -17.84 -3.78 -1.30
CA ILE A 113 -16.63 -3.48 -0.53
C ILE A 113 -16.59 -4.45 0.66
N TYR A 114 -15.44 -5.05 0.88
CA TYR A 114 -15.21 -6.05 1.91
C TYR A 114 -14.26 -5.50 2.96
N SER A 115 -14.80 -5.16 4.14
CA SER A 115 -14.00 -4.73 5.29
C SER A 115 -13.40 -5.96 5.97
N ILE A 116 -12.09 -6.11 5.82
CA ILE A 116 -11.31 -7.22 6.36
C ILE A 116 -10.57 -6.73 7.60
N HIS A 117 -11.12 -7.05 8.76
CA HIS A 117 -10.63 -6.66 10.08
C HIS A 117 -10.42 -5.14 10.24
N ASN A 118 -9.43 -4.74 11.03
CA ASN A 118 -9.12 -3.35 11.34
C ASN A 118 -7.80 -2.95 10.66
N GLU A 119 -7.81 -1.89 9.87
CA GLU A 119 -6.64 -1.37 9.15
C GLU A 119 -5.44 -1.04 10.05
N ASN A 120 -5.69 -0.71 11.34
CA ASN A 120 -4.63 -0.43 12.30
C ASN A 120 -3.97 -1.70 12.87
N THR A 121 -4.47 -2.89 12.55
CA THR A 121 -3.85 -4.16 12.97
C THR A 121 -2.72 -4.51 12.02
N PRO A 122 -1.45 -4.54 12.47
CA PRO A 122 -0.32 -4.76 11.59
C PRO A 122 -0.26 -6.20 11.07
N VAL A 123 0.05 -6.35 9.78
CA VAL A 123 0.25 -7.64 9.12
C VAL A 123 1.73 -7.81 8.77
N HIS A 124 2.35 -8.90 9.23
CA HIS A 124 3.77 -9.19 9.02
C HIS A 124 4.06 -9.85 7.67
N LEU A 125 3.31 -10.89 7.31
CA LEU A 125 3.47 -11.62 6.06
C LEU A 125 2.26 -11.41 5.15
N LYS A 126 2.50 -11.40 3.84
CA LYS A 126 1.41 -11.34 2.86
C LYS A 126 0.50 -12.57 2.99
N TYR A 127 -0.80 -12.34 2.97
CA TYR A 127 -1.82 -13.37 2.90
C TYR A 127 -2.57 -13.33 1.56
N THR A 128 -3.17 -14.44 1.20
CA THR A 128 -3.98 -14.56 -0.01
C THR A 128 -5.38 -14.03 0.23
N LEU A 129 -5.83 -13.15 -0.65
CA LEU A 129 -7.21 -12.66 -0.73
C LEU A 129 -7.79 -13.03 -2.11
N GLU A 130 -8.95 -13.70 -2.12
CA GLU A 130 -9.73 -13.95 -3.31
C GLU A 130 -11.10 -13.29 -3.16
N ILE A 131 -11.53 -12.58 -4.19
CA ILE A 131 -12.85 -11.96 -4.28
C ILE A 131 -13.59 -12.54 -5.47
N LYS A 132 -14.86 -12.98 -5.26
CA LYS A 132 -15.74 -13.44 -6.31
C LYS A 132 -16.47 -12.25 -6.93
N ALA A 133 -16.50 -12.19 -8.25
CA ALA A 133 -17.33 -11.24 -8.96
C ALA A 133 -17.75 -11.80 -10.32
N ASP A 134 -18.86 -11.30 -10.80
CA ASP A 134 -19.34 -11.56 -12.17
C ASP A 134 -19.00 -10.35 -13.03
N ILE A 135 -17.92 -10.48 -13.79
CA ILE A 135 -17.35 -9.42 -14.64
C ILE A 135 -17.18 -10.00 -16.05
N ALA A 136 -17.57 -9.22 -17.06
CA ALA A 136 -17.39 -9.58 -18.44
C ALA A 136 -15.91 -9.94 -18.75
N ASP A 137 -15.67 -11.02 -19.47
CA ASP A 137 -14.32 -11.52 -19.75
C ASP A 137 -13.42 -10.48 -20.42
N SER A 138 -14.00 -9.63 -21.28
CA SER A 138 -13.30 -8.52 -21.94
C SER A 138 -12.75 -7.48 -20.95
N LEU A 139 -13.36 -7.34 -19.77
CA LEU A 139 -12.96 -6.35 -18.76
C LEU A 139 -12.03 -6.95 -17.70
N LYS A 140 -11.99 -8.27 -17.54
CA LYS A 140 -11.19 -8.93 -16.50
C LYS A 140 -9.71 -8.53 -16.53
N SER A 141 -9.12 -8.37 -17.71
CA SER A 141 -7.72 -7.95 -17.86
C SER A 141 -7.44 -6.54 -17.37
N LYS A 142 -8.49 -5.72 -17.22
CA LYS A 142 -8.43 -4.32 -16.78
C LYS A 142 -8.82 -4.15 -15.31
N THR A 143 -9.21 -5.22 -14.62
CA THR A 143 -9.65 -5.18 -13.23
C THR A 143 -8.58 -5.68 -12.28
N TYR A 144 -8.59 -5.16 -11.08
CA TYR A 144 -7.67 -5.52 -9.99
C TYR A 144 -8.35 -5.39 -8.62
N ILE A 145 -7.78 -6.02 -7.60
CA ILE A 145 -8.15 -5.78 -6.21
C ILE A 145 -7.46 -4.50 -5.75
N ALA A 146 -8.23 -3.58 -5.18
CA ALA A 146 -7.75 -2.38 -4.53
C ALA A 146 -8.13 -2.36 -3.06
N SER A 147 -7.28 -1.78 -2.20
CA SER A 147 -7.71 -1.28 -0.91
C SER A 147 -8.21 0.15 -1.05
N LYS A 148 -9.21 0.50 -0.23
CA LYS A 148 -9.80 1.84 -0.18
C LYS A 148 -9.48 2.48 1.15
N ASP A 149 -8.84 3.66 1.13
CA ASP A 149 -8.55 4.41 2.33
C ASP A 149 -9.75 5.25 2.82
N LEU A 150 -9.63 5.84 4.01
CA LEU A 150 -10.66 6.70 4.62
C LEU A 150 -10.96 7.97 3.79
N SER A 151 -10.03 8.40 2.94
CA SER A 151 -10.20 9.54 2.03
C SER A 151 -10.89 9.14 0.73
N GLY A 152 -11.13 7.83 0.52
CA GLY A 152 -11.79 7.29 -0.66
C GLY A 152 -10.85 7.00 -1.83
N ASN A 153 -9.52 7.05 -1.64
CA ASN A 153 -8.55 6.68 -2.67
C ASN A 153 -8.44 5.16 -2.76
N TYR A 154 -8.13 4.69 -3.96
CA TYR A 154 -7.90 3.28 -4.25
C TYR A 154 -6.41 2.99 -4.43
N TRP A 155 -5.92 1.94 -3.74
CA TRP A 155 -4.52 1.51 -3.81
C TRP A 155 -4.43 0.15 -4.49
N TYR A 156 -3.61 0.04 -5.53
CA TYR A 156 -3.48 -1.12 -6.38
C TYR A 156 -2.80 -2.31 -5.67
N HIS A 157 -3.45 -3.48 -5.68
CA HIS A 157 -2.89 -4.75 -5.21
C HIS A 157 -2.77 -5.81 -6.31
N GLY A 158 -3.17 -5.47 -7.53
CA GLY A 158 -3.18 -6.41 -8.64
C GLY A 158 -4.27 -7.46 -8.53
N GLY A 159 -4.03 -8.58 -9.18
CA GLY A 159 -4.91 -9.72 -9.13
C GLY A 159 -4.83 -10.56 -10.38
N LYS A 160 -5.06 -11.85 -10.22
CA LYS A 160 -5.15 -12.81 -11.31
C LYS A 160 -6.50 -13.50 -11.26
N TRP A 161 -7.22 -13.50 -12.37
CA TRP A 161 -8.50 -14.20 -12.48
C TRP A 161 -8.32 -15.70 -12.59
N GLU A 162 -9.07 -16.43 -11.77
CA GLU A 162 -9.26 -17.86 -11.81
C GLU A 162 -10.77 -18.13 -11.83
N LYS A 163 -11.32 -18.41 -12.99
CA LYS A 163 -12.78 -18.51 -13.22
C LYS A 163 -13.50 -17.20 -12.86
N ASN A 164 -14.34 -17.21 -11.83
CA ASN A 164 -15.11 -16.05 -11.35
C ASN A 164 -14.55 -15.44 -10.07
N ARG A 165 -13.27 -15.69 -9.77
CA ARG A 165 -12.58 -15.10 -8.63
C ARG A 165 -11.29 -14.42 -9.07
N ILE A 166 -11.06 -13.23 -8.53
CA ILE A 166 -9.76 -12.55 -8.65
C ILE A 166 -8.98 -12.77 -7.36
N LYS A 167 -7.69 -13.10 -7.49
CA LYS A 167 -6.81 -13.52 -6.42
C LYS A 167 -5.55 -12.67 -6.37
N THR A 168 -5.18 -12.19 -5.20
CA THR A 168 -3.93 -11.46 -4.97
C THR A 168 -3.33 -11.79 -3.60
N LYS A 169 -2.16 -11.21 -3.32
CA LYS A 169 -1.51 -11.25 -2.00
C LYS A 169 -1.41 -9.85 -1.43
N VAL A 170 -2.03 -9.62 -0.27
CA VAL A 170 -2.02 -8.34 0.45
C VAL A 170 -1.29 -8.46 1.79
N ARG A 171 -0.80 -7.34 2.32
CA ARG A 171 -0.07 -7.27 3.59
C ARG A 171 -0.69 -6.25 4.55
N GLU A 172 -1.96 -6.03 4.44
CA GLU A 172 -2.72 -5.10 5.28
C GLU A 172 -4.13 -5.62 5.47
N PHE A 173 -4.79 -5.18 6.53
CA PHE A 173 -6.23 -5.25 6.69
C PHE A 173 -6.87 -3.94 6.23
N GLY A 174 -8.18 -3.91 6.11
CA GLY A 174 -8.95 -2.75 5.69
C GLY A 174 -10.02 -3.07 4.68
N ASP A 175 -10.45 -2.07 3.92
CA ASP A 175 -11.53 -2.17 2.94
C ASP A 175 -10.98 -2.55 1.57
N PHE A 176 -11.45 -3.66 1.02
CA PHE A 176 -11.03 -4.15 -0.30
C PHE A 176 -12.21 -4.23 -1.26
N CYS A 177 -11.96 -3.92 -2.51
CA CYS A 177 -12.93 -4.02 -3.60
C CYS A 177 -12.25 -4.36 -4.92
N ILE A 178 -13.06 -4.63 -5.95
CA ILE A 178 -12.59 -4.75 -7.33
C ILE A 178 -12.86 -3.43 -8.04
N VAL A 179 -11.85 -2.89 -8.69
CA VAL A 179 -11.96 -1.70 -9.56
C VAL A 179 -11.40 -2.02 -10.94
N ALA A 180 -11.74 -1.22 -11.94
CA ALA A 180 -11.20 -1.33 -13.27
C ALA A 180 -10.44 -0.07 -13.66
N ASP A 181 -9.39 -0.25 -14.45
CA ASP A 181 -8.66 0.83 -15.07
C ASP A 181 -8.63 0.63 -16.59
N THR A 182 -9.29 1.50 -17.31
CA THR A 182 -9.35 1.54 -18.77
C THR A 182 -8.73 2.81 -19.34
N ILE A 183 -8.05 3.60 -18.48
CA ILE A 183 -7.47 4.88 -18.83
C ILE A 183 -5.97 4.69 -19.05
N ASN A 184 -5.49 5.18 -20.17
CA ASN A 184 -4.07 5.10 -20.48
C ASN A 184 -3.24 6.04 -19.59
N PRO A 185 -1.99 5.70 -19.27
CA PRO A 185 -1.05 6.59 -18.59
C PRO A 185 -0.90 7.93 -19.30
N GLU A 186 -0.81 9.01 -18.55
CA GLU A 186 -0.53 10.34 -19.08
C GLU A 186 0.98 10.56 -19.24
N ILE A 187 1.40 11.08 -20.41
CA ILE A 187 2.78 11.46 -20.69
C ILE A 187 2.84 12.92 -21.07
N LYS A 188 3.66 13.73 -20.40
CA LYS A 188 3.91 15.14 -20.76
C LYS A 188 5.40 15.42 -20.86
N GLY A 189 5.85 16.01 -21.96
CA GLY A 189 7.20 16.54 -22.09
C GLY A 189 7.40 17.75 -21.15
N VAL A 190 8.47 17.75 -20.37
CA VAL A 190 8.85 18.88 -19.51
C VAL A 190 9.79 19.80 -20.26
N ASN A 191 10.84 19.26 -20.88
CA ASN A 191 11.85 20.01 -21.61
C ASN A 191 12.15 19.42 -22.99
N ILE A 192 11.28 18.53 -23.49
CA ILE A 192 11.34 17.98 -24.84
C ILE A 192 9.96 18.15 -25.52
N PHE A 193 9.95 18.66 -26.74
CA PHE A 193 8.79 18.81 -27.61
C PHE A 193 9.27 18.86 -29.08
N PRO A 194 8.38 18.68 -30.07
CA PRO A 194 8.76 18.64 -31.48
C PRO A 194 9.58 19.84 -31.92
N GLY A 195 10.76 19.56 -32.50
CA GLY A 195 11.69 20.58 -33.01
C GLY A 195 12.54 21.30 -31.95
N LYS A 196 12.47 20.89 -30.68
CA LYS A 196 13.26 21.48 -29.58
C LYS A 196 14.75 21.41 -29.88
N LYS A 197 15.46 22.54 -29.71
CA LYS A 197 16.95 22.61 -29.68
C LYS A 197 17.43 22.39 -28.25
N ILE A 198 18.24 21.35 -28.03
CA ILE A 198 18.73 20.94 -26.70
C ILE A 198 20.23 21.01 -26.52
N ASN A 199 20.91 21.75 -27.37
CA ASN A 199 22.38 21.86 -27.47
C ASN A 199 23.13 22.27 -26.17
N LYS A 200 22.42 22.80 -25.17
CA LYS A 200 22.96 23.12 -23.81
C LYS A 200 22.30 22.33 -22.70
N GLN A 201 21.41 21.43 -23.03
CA GLN A 201 20.64 20.67 -22.09
C GLN A 201 21.35 19.36 -21.78
N THR A 202 21.47 19.03 -20.50
CA THR A 202 22.15 17.81 -20.03
C THR A 202 21.22 16.63 -19.84
N SER A 203 19.91 16.86 -19.88
CA SER A 203 18.92 15.81 -19.69
C SER A 203 17.61 16.06 -20.42
N ILE A 204 16.94 15.00 -20.81
CA ILE A 204 15.55 14.99 -21.28
C ILE A 204 14.65 14.59 -20.11
N LYS A 205 13.58 15.35 -19.88
CA LYS A 205 12.62 15.11 -18.79
C LYS A 205 11.20 15.08 -19.29
N LEU A 206 10.42 14.12 -18.79
CA LEU A 206 8.98 14.00 -18.99
C LEU A 206 8.31 13.70 -17.64
N THR A 207 7.04 14.03 -17.52
CA THR A 207 6.21 13.47 -16.45
C THR A 207 5.42 12.31 -17.01
N ILE A 208 5.35 11.21 -16.23
CA ILE A 208 4.51 10.06 -16.52
C ILE A 208 3.64 9.79 -15.29
N LYS A 209 2.32 9.68 -15.48
CA LYS A 209 1.37 9.49 -14.37
C LYS A 209 0.29 8.51 -14.77
N ASP A 210 -0.09 7.69 -13.82
CA ASP A 210 -1.31 6.93 -13.86
C ASP A 210 -1.99 7.02 -12.49
N LYS A 211 -3.29 7.38 -12.47
CA LYS A 211 -4.04 7.65 -11.23
C LYS A 211 -4.73 6.41 -10.67
N HIS A 212 -4.83 5.35 -11.45
CA HIS A 212 -5.62 4.18 -11.11
C HIS A 212 -4.73 3.00 -10.77
N SER A 213 -4.22 2.30 -11.77
CA SER A 213 -3.40 1.12 -11.53
C SER A 213 -1.92 1.42 -11.31
N GLY A 214 -1.47 2.63 -11.67
CA GLY A 214 -0.08 3.06 -11.55
C GLY A 214 0.82 2.57 -12.68
N ILE A 215 2.02 3.15 -12.80
CA ILE A 215 2.97 2.83 -13.86
C ILE A 215 3.63 1.47 -13.59
N LYS A 216 3.57 0.56 -14.57
CA LYS A 216 4.23 -0.74 -14.56
C LYS A 216 5.61 -0.70 -15.20
N SER A 217 5.71 -0.09 -16.38
CA SER A 217 6.95 -0.05 -17.15
C SER A 217 6.97 1.10 -18.14
N PHE A 218 8.17 1.45 -18.54
CA PHE A 218 8.42 2.43 -19.60
C PHE A 218 9.62 2.00 -20.44
N ARG A 219 9.66 2.45 -21.69
CA ARG A 219 10.75 2.21 -22.62
C ARG A 219 11.00 3.46 -23.46
N GLY A 220 12.16 4.08 -23.26
CA GLY A 220 12.65 5.20 -24.05
C GLY A 220 13.58 4.77 -25.16
N GLU A 221 13.53 5.46 -26.29
CA GLU A 221 14.42 5.24 -27.44
C GLU A 221 14.83 6.58 -28.07
N ILE A 222 16.09 6.67 -28.51
CA ILE A 222 16.57 7.73 -29.39
C ILE A 222 17.06 7.06 -30.69
N ASP A 223 16.52 7.51 -31.84
CA ASP A 223 16.80 6.96 -33.17
C ASP A 223 16.66 5.43 -33.25
N GLY A 224 15.65 4.90 -32.55
CA GLY A 224 15.37 3.46 -32.48
C GLY A 224 16.28 2.67 -31.54
N LYS A 225 17.24 3.32 -30.88
CA LYS A 225 18.09 2.68 -29.86
C LYS A 225 17.54 2.92 -28.48
N TRP A 226 17.43 1.86 -27.68
CA TRP A 226 17.02 1.93 -26.29
C TRP A 226 17.96 2.83 -25.48
N ILE A 227 17.40 3.62 -24.58
CA ILE A 227 18.11 4.47 -23.63
C ILE A 227 17.70 4.13 -22.20
N LEU A 228 18.64 4.22 -21.26
CA LEU A 228 18.37 4.06 -19.84
C LEU A 228 17.74 5.35 -19.30
N MET A 229 16.58 5.22 -18.68
CA MET A 229 15.88 6.34 -18.06
C MET A 229 15.62 6.07 -16.59
N ASP A 230 15.77 7.10 -15.75
CA ASP A 230 15.49 7.07 -14.33
C ASP A 230 14.08 7.61 -14.04
N TYR A 231 13.32 6.91 -13.21
CA TYR A 231 11.97 7.31 -12.80
C TYR A 231 11.91 7.67 -11.33
N ASP A 232 11.72 8.95 -11.04
CA ASP A 232 11.33 9.42 -9.71
C ASP A 232 9.80 9.33 -9.57
N TYR A 233 9.34 8.27 -8.88
CA TYR A 233 7.90 8.02 -8.69
C TYR A 233 7.23 9.05 -7.78
N LYS A 234 7.96 9.73 -6.88
CA LYS A 234 7.40 10.75 -5.97
C LYS A 234 7.04 12.01 -6.73
N GLU A 235 7.95 12.44 -7.60
CA GLU A 235 7.75 13.60 -8.48
C GLU A 235 7.04 13.23 -9.79
N SER A 236 6.88 11.93 -10.07
CA SER A 236 6.37 11.40 -11.34
C SER A 236 7.21 11.85 -12.55
N VAL A 237 8.51 12.04 -12.37
CA VAL A 237 9.44 12.51 -13.39
C VAL A 237 10.27 11.37 -13.93
N LEU A 238 10.25 11.21 -15.25
CA LEU A 238 11.14 10.32 -16.00
C LEU A 238 12.25 11.14 -16.63
N ARG A 239 13.50 10.74 -16.40
CA ARG A 239 14.69 11.47 -16.82
C ARG A 239 15.63 10.57 -17.63
N TYR A 240 16.19 11.11 -18.68
CA TYR A 240 17.34 10.58 -19.40
C TYR A 240 18.47 11.61 -19.36
N ASP A 241 19.66 11.24 -18.88
CA ASP A 241 20.86 12.06 -18.93
C ASP A 241 21.54 11.84 -20.29
N ILE A 242 21.75 12.94 -21.05
CA ILE A 242 22.30 12.88 -22.41
C ILE A 242 23.75 12.46 -22.32
N GLU A 243 24.07 11.32 -22.91
CA GLU A 243 25.41 10.78 -22.98
C GLU A 243 26.25 11.53 -24.01
N ASN A 244 27.58 11.56 -23.79
CA ASN A 244 28.53 12.33 -24.62
C ASN A 244 28.67 11.76 -26.05
N ASP A 245 28.13 10.58 -26.33
CA ASP A 245 28.20 9.94 -27.66
C ASP A 245 27.04 10.31 -28.59
N LEU A 246 26.05 11.09 -28.09
CA LEU A 246 24.97 11.59 -28.93
C LEU A 246 25.54 12.58 -29.96
N LYS A 247 25.41 12.22 -31.24
CA LYS A 247 25.95 13.04 -32.34
C LYS A 247 25.14 14.32 -32.51
N LYS A 248 25.79 15.38 -33.02
CA LYS A 248 25.09 16.60 -33.41
C LYS A 248 24.15 16.32 -34.58
N GLY A 249 22.91 16.85 -34.52
CA GLY A 249 21.97 16.72 -35.60
C GLY A 249 20.52 16.59 -35.11
N LYS A 250 19.66 16.18 -36.05
CA LYS A 250 18.24 15.91 -35.77
C LYS A 250 18.06 14.47 -35.30
N HIS A 251 17.36 14.31 -34.19
CA HIS A 251 17.10 13.02 -33.55
C HIS A 251 15.59 12.80 -33.37
N THR A 252 15.20 11.54 -33.26
CA THR A 252 13.86 11.13 -32.89
C THR A 252 13.88 10.54 -31.48
N PHE A 253 12.96 10.98 -30.63
CA PHE A 253 12.72 10.42 -29.30
C PHE A 253 11.39 9.71 -29.28
N LYS A 254 11.35 8.50 -28.74
CA LYS A 254 10.13 7.72 -28.52
C LYS A 254 10.08 7.25 -27.09
N LEU A 255 8.89 7.31 -26.47
CA LEU A 255 8.63 6.75 -25.17
C LEU A 255 7.31 5.99 -25.21
N ASN A 256 7.34 4.73 -24.82
CA ASN A 256 6.16 3.91 -24.51
C ASN A 256 6.04 3.77 -22.99
N VAL A 257 4.85 3.92 -22.45
CA VAL A 257 4.55 3.74 -21.02
C VAL A 257 3.36 2.82 -20.91
N THR A 258 3.49 1.81 -20.05
CA THR A 258 2.44 0.81 -19.77
C THR A 258 2.09 0.85 -18.28
N ASP A 259 0.80 0.84 -17.94
CA ASP A 259 0.30 0.72 -16.57
C ASP A 259 0.24 -0.73 -16.09
N ASN A 260 -0.21 -0.95 -14.86
CA ASN A 260 -0.23 -2.27 -14.25
C ASN A 260 -1.32 -3.21 -14.81
N VAL A 261 -2.31 -2.70 -15.54
CA VAL A 261 -3.35 -3.50 -16.21
C VAL A 261 -3.21 -3.52 -17.74
N GLY A 262 -2.07 -3.00 -18.24
CA GLY A 262 -1.70 -3.09 -19.65
C GLY A 262 -2.40 -2.06 -20.54
N ASN A 263 -2.75 -0.87 -20.03
CA ASN A 263 -3.05 0.27 -20.90
C ASN A 263 -1.75 0.95 -21.29
N GLU A 264 -1.67 1.48 -22.51
CA GLU A 264 -0.42 1.99 -23.06
C GLU A 264 -0.57 3.40 -23.60
N SER A 265 0.44 4.21 -23.40
CA SER A 265 0.60 5.52 -24.03
C SER A 265 1.95 5.64 -24.71
N ASN A 266 1.95 6.36 -25.81
CA ASN A 266 3.15 6.63 -26.59
C ASN A 266 3.38 8.13 -26.70
N TYR A 267 4.64 8.55 -26.54
CA TYR A 267 5.09 9.91 -26.79
C TYR A 267 6.19 9.91 -27.83
N ASN A 268 6.00 10.66 -28.90
CA ASN A 268 6.97 10.80 -29.98
C ASN A 268 7.37 12.27 -30.13
N SER A 269 8.65 12.54 -30.27
CA SER A 269 9.16 13.89 -30.48
C SER A 269 10.40 13.87 -31.37
N THR A 270 10.69 14.99 -32.02
CA THR A 270 11.96 15.21 -32.67
C THR A 270 12.68 16.37 -31.98
N PHE A 271 14.00 16.28 -31.89
CA PHE A 271 14.83 17.34 -31.30
C PHE A 271 16.13 17.53 -32.10
N ILE A 272 16.80 18.64 -31.84
CA ILE A 272 18.11 18.98 -32.45
C ILE A 272 19.14 19.09 -31.32
N TYR A 273 20.15 18.26 -31.39
CA TYR A 273 21.29 18.25 -30.45
C TYR A 273 22.53 18.88 -31.03
#